data_e43262b213f6dfc28e0e3b5a5fe6208a
#
_entry.id   e43262b213f6dfc28e0e3b5a5fe6208a
#
_cell.length_a   1.000
_cell.length_b   1.000
_cell.length_c   1.000
_cell.angle_alpha   90.00
_cell.angle_beta   90.00
_cell.angle_gamma   90.00
#
_symmetry.space_group_name_H-M   'P 1'
#
loop_
_entity.id
_entity.type
_entity.pdbx_description
1 polymer ?
#
loop_
_entity_poly.entity_id
_entity_poly.type
_entity_poly.pdbx_seq_one_letter_code
_entity_poly.pdbx_strand_id
1 'polypeptide(L)'
;SVIDAREGMQTSAPVIWPGCSKNISLMCEVGCPSDTEVAFEKATHIVKFESWVQRITGSPMEPRAAIGLYDRKEERYVLRSASGRGAVQTRERLAYMLGVPMENCHVVFGDMGGNFGTRNAFFPEAFLMPWAAKIIGRPVKWISSRSDCFSSDYQGRDLAVEAELALDASGKFLGLRGTNVSNLGAYVAYFWPLRKGLSLMQSIYDIPAVSFQGLAVFTNTPPTAVYRSAGRPEAIYVIERLIDLAADQCGFDRVELRRKNIIPATKLPFTTAVGVTLAGQPKFRSTPGEPSSIAVCAFSASHCGCCPNN
;
A
#
# COMPACT_ATOMS: atom_id res chain seq x y z
N SER A 1 -5.00 16.39 19.92
CA SER A 1 -4.86 15.12 19.19
C SER A 1 -4.06 15.34 17.92
N VAL A 2 -3.22 14.41 17.55
CA VAL A 2 -2.42 14.42 16.32
C VAL A 2 -3.23 13.73 15.23
N ILE A 3 -3.56 14.44 14.15
CA ILE A 3 -4.32 13.85 13.01
C ILE A 3 -3.53 13.88 11.71
N ASP A 4 -2.63 14.85 11.50
CA ASP A 4 -1.70 14.92 10.37
C ASP A 4 -0.36 14.25 10.74
N ALA A 5 0.15 13.41 9.85
CA ALA A 5 1.40 12.69 10.08
C ALA A 5 2.62 13.62 10.12
N ARG A 6 2.63 14.71 9.35
CA ARG A 6 3.71 15.69 9.32
C ARG A 6 3.76 16.50 10.63
N GLU A 7 2.59 16.88 11.14
CA GLU A 7 2.48 17.50 12.48
C GLU A 7 2.93 16.54 13.59
N GLY A 8 2.58 15.24 13.43
CA GLY A 8 2.96 14.19 14.36
C GLY A 8 4.46 13.99 14.54
N MET A 9 5.25 14.34 13.54
CA MET A 9 6.71 14.25 13.57
C MET A 9 7.39 15.46 14.25
N GLN A 10 6.66 16.53 14.56
CA GLN A 10 7.24 17.70 15.23
C GLN A 10 7.66 17.36 16.65
N THR A 11 8.72 18.01 17.12
CA THR A 11 9.26 17.79 18.48
C THR A 11 8.24 18.16 19.58
N SER A 12 7.32 19.07 19.27
CA SER A 12 6.24 19.50 20.16
C SER A 12 5.03 18.59 20.17
N ALA A 13 4.96 17.62 19.24
CA ALA A 13 3.82 16.70 19.15
C ALA A 13 3.79 15.73 20.34
N PRO A 14 2.60 15.45 20.91
CA PRO A 14 2.49 14.44 21.94
C PRO A 14 2.86 13.06 21.41
N VAL A 15 3.60 12.30 22.21
CA VAL A 15 3.97 10.91 21.90
C VAL A 15 2.75 10.02 22.04
N ILE A 16 2.40 9.26 20.98
CA ILE A 16 1.25 8.35 20.94
C ILE A 16 1.62 6.98 21.53
N TRP A 17 2.79 6.45 21.15
CA TRP A 17 3.29 5.19 21.68
C TRP A 17 4.64 5.40 22.39
N PRO A 18 4.78 4.95 23.65
CA PRO A 18 6.07 4.99 24.35
C PRO A 18 7.19 4.36 23.51
N GLY A 19 8.33 5.03 23.41
CA GLY A 19 9.48 4.56 22.64
C GLY A 19 9.48 4.95 21.15
N CYS A 20 8.37 5.50 20.62
CA CYS A 20 8.31 5.99 19.24
C CYS A 20 8.63 7.49 19.19
N SER A 21 9.92 7.85 19.09
CA SER A 21 10.32 9.24 18.94
C SER A 21 9.68 9.87 17.68
N LYS A 22 9.14 11.09 17.83
CA LYS A 22 8.43 11.80 16.75
C LYS A 22 7.29 11.00 16.14
N ASN A 23 6.72 10.04 16.88
CA ASN A 23 5.69 9.11 16.42
C ASN A 23 6.07 8.30 15.17
N ILE A 24 7.35 8.20 14.83
CA ILE A 24 7.81 7.42 13.68
C ILE A 24 7.90 5.94 14.07
N SER A 25 7.11 5.11 13.42
CA SER A 25 7.07 3.65 13.62
C SER A 25 8.03 2.89 12.70
N LEU A 26 8.21 3.41 11.49
CA LEU A 26 9.11 2.83 10.50
C LEU A 26 9.75 3.94 9.67
N MET A 27 11.04 3.82 9.45
CA MET A 27 11.77 4.54 8.41
C MET A 27 12.37 3.53 7.46
N CYS A 28 12.24 3.76 6.16
CA CYS A 28 12.83 2.91 5.14
C CYS A 28 13.30 3.77 3.95
N GLU A 29 14.30 3.29 3.24
CA GLU A 29 14.87 3.95 2.09
C GLU A 29 14.94 2.99 0.91
N VAL A 30 14.87 3.53 -0.30
CA VAL A 30 15.05 2.79 -1.55
C VAL A 30 15.94 3.59 -2.49
N GLY A 31 16.72 2.88 -3.32
CA GLY A 31 17.64 3.49 -4.28
C GLY A 31 18.96 3.94 -3.65
N CYS A 32 19.63 4.89 -4.29
CA CYS A 32 20.97 5.36 -3.90
C CYS A 32 21.03 6.90 -3.82
N PRO A 33 21.12 7.51 -2.62
CA PRO A 33 21.19 8.96 -2.46
C PRO A 33 22.38 9.60 -3.18
N SER A 34 23.58 9.01 -3.09
CA SER A 34 24.78 9.56 -3.73
C SER A 34 24.67 9.62 -5.27
N ASP A 35 24.10 8.58 -5.89
CA ASP A 35 23.90 8.57 -7.35
C ASP A 35 22.87 9.62 -7.78
N THR A 36 21.83 9.82 -6.94
CA THR A 36 20.84 10.87 -7.18
C THR A 36 21.42 12.27 -7.03
N GLU A 37 22.27 12.53 -6.05
CA GLU A 37 22.95 13.83 -5.91
C GLU A 37 23.76 14.15 -7.16
N VAL A 38 24.58 13.23 -7.65
CA VAL A 38 25.34 13.38 -8.89
C VAL A 38 24.44 13.63 -10.11
N ALA A 39 23.28 12.97 -10.17
CA ALA A 39 22.32 13.19 -11.25
C ALA A 39 21.68 14.59 -11.19
N PHE A 40 21.37 15.07 -9.98
CA PHE A 40 20.80 16.40 -9.78
C PHE A 40 21.80 17.53 -10.04
N GLU A 41 23.10 17.34 -9.73
CA GLU A 41 24.16 18.30 -10.11
C GLU A 41 24.30 18.48 -11.61
N LYS A 42 24.03 17.45 -12.41
CA LYS A 42 24.08 17.48 -13.88
C LYS A 42 22.81 17.97 -14.55
N ALA A 43 21.75 18.20 -13.77
CA ALA A 43 20.45 18.54 -14.31
C ALA A 43 20.40 19.97 -14.84
N THR A 44 19.81 20.14 -16.01
CA THR A 44 19.45 21.46 -16.54
C THR A 44 18.14 21.96 -15.92
N HIS A 45 17.23 21.02 -15.66
CA HIS A 45 15.92 21.30 -15.07
C HIS A 45 15.69 20.45 -13.85
N ILE A 46 15.20 21.05 -12.78
CA ILE A 46 14.74 20.35 -11.56
C ILE A 46 13.31 20.79 -11.32
N VAL A 47 12.39 19.83 -11.35
CA VAL A 47 10.97 20.05 -11.14
C VAL A 47 10.57 19.46 -9.80
N LYS A 48 9.89 20.26 -8.99
CA LYS A 48 9.43 19.88 -7.64
C LYS A 48 7.93 19.67 -7.61
N PHE A 49 7.50 18.69 -6.82
CA PHE A 49 6.12 18.39 -6.60
C PHE A 49 5.89 18.04 -5.13
N GLU A 50 4.99 18.76 -4.50
CA GLU A 50 4.50 18.46 -3.17
C GLU A 50 3.00 18.17 -3.25
N SER A 51 2.55 17.13 -2.58
CA SER A 51 1.15 16.73 -2.58
C SER A 51 0.78 15.93 -1.35
N TRP A 52 -0.51 15.90 -1.09
CA TRP A 52 -1.11 15.01 -0.13
C TRP A 52 -2.20 14.17 -0.80
N VAL A 53 -1.98 12.87 -0.84
CA VAL A 53 -2.99 11.91 -1.27
C VAL A 53 -3.91 11.65 -0.09
N GLN A 54 -5.09 12.24 -0.14
CA GLN A 54 -6.04 12.25 0.98
C GLN A 54 -6.43 10.86 1.45
N ARG A 55 -6.77 10.76 2.73
CA ARG A 55 -7.33 9.57 3.34
C ARG A 55 -8.69 9.23 2.75
N ILE A 56 -8.94 7.93 2.55
CA ILE A 56 -10.20 7.42 2.00
C ILE A 56 -10.68 6.19 2.76
N THR A 57 -11.98 5.95 2.72
CA THR A 57 -12.62 4.72 3.19
C THR A 57 -13.07 3.86 2.01
N GLY A 58 -13.03 2.53 2.18
CA GLY A 58 -13.45 1.59 1.13
C GLY A 58 -14.96 1.56 0.89
N SER A 59 -15.77 1.92 1.87
CA SER A 59 -17.24 1.94 1.86
C SER A 59 -17.90 0.77 1.11
N PRO A 60 -17.58 -0.52 1.42
CA PRO A 60 -18.28 -1.63 0.81
C PRO A 60 -19.79 -1.54 1.03
N MET A 61 -20.58 -1.98 0.05
CA MET A 61 -22.04 -1.98 0.15
C MET A 61 -22.55 -2.82 1.33
N GLU A 62 -21.96 -3.99 1.52
CA GLU A 62 -22.21 -4.83 2.69
C GLU A 62 -21.48 -4.29 3.92
N PRO A 63 -22.17 -4.03 5.05
CA PRO A 63 -21.53 -3.75 6.33
C PRO A 63 -20.70 -4.93 6.82
N ARG A 64 -19.75 -4.71 7.75
CA ARG A 64 -19.07 -5.83 8.42
C ARG A 64 -20.07 -6.64 9.23
N ALA A 65 -19.96 -7.96 9.14
CA ALA A 65 -20.82 -8.86 9.87
C ALA A 65 -20.07 -10.13 10.27
N ALA A 66 -20.47 -10.70 11.39
CA ALA A 66 -19.96 -11.99 11.88
C ALA A 66 -21.06 -12.77 12.57
N ILE A 67 -21.07 -14.09 12.34
CA ILE A 67 -21.87 -15.05 13.12
C ILE A 67 -20.91 -16.05 13.72
N GLY A 68 -20.93 -16.14 15.05
CA GLY A 68 -20.19 -17.14 15.81
C GLY A 68 -21.10 -18.25 16.28
N LEU A 69 -20.60 -19.50 16.18
CA LEU A 69 -21.22 -20.68 16.75
C LEU A 69 -20.15 -21.50 17.49
N TYR A 70 -20.57 -22.32 18.42
CA TYR A 70 -19.74 -23.32 19.09
C TYR A 70 -20.42 -24.67 19.11
N ASP A 71 -19.80 -25.65 18.46
CA ASP A 71 -20.23 -27.04 18.53
C ASP A 71 -19.60 -27.72 19.75
N ARG A 72 -20.44 -28.07 20.70
CA ARG A 72 -20.00 -28.71 21.98
C ARG A 72 -19.54 -30.16 21.80
N LYS A 73 -20.04 -30.86 20.77
CA LYS A 73 -19.67 -32.28 20.53
C LYS A 73 -18.29 -32.37 19.87
N GLU A 74 -18.06 -31.49 18.93
CA GLU A 74 -16.81 -31.41 18.16
C GLU A 74 -15.77 -30.48 18.80
N GLU A 75 -16.14 -29.83 19.92
CA GLU A 75 -15.35 -28.76 20.56
C GLU A 75 -14.85 -27.72 19.59
N ARG A 76 -15.69 -27.34 18.61
CA ARG A 76 -15.29 -26.54 17.44
C ARG A 76 -15.97 -25.17 17.42
N TYR A 77 -15.15 -24.14 17.24
CA TYR A 77 -15.63 -22.79 16.96
C TYR A 77 -15.92 -22.63 15.47
N VAL A 78 -17.07 -22.07 15.15
CA VAL A 78 -17.45 -21.78 13.75
C VAL A 78 -17.66 -20.28 13.60
N LEU A 79 -16.97 -19.70 12.63
CA LEU A 79 -17.12 -18.30 12.24
C LEU A 79 -17.67 -18.23 10.81
N ARG A 80 -18.77 -17.49 10.63
CA ARG A 80 -19.22 -16.99 9.35
C ARG A 80 -18.99 -15.49 9.32
N SER A 81 -18.27 -14.96 8.32
CA SER A 81 -17.89 -13.55 8.26
C SER A 81 -17.95 -13.02 6.83
N ALA A 82 -18.23 -11.73 6.70
CA ALA A 82 -18.19 -10.95 5.47
C ALA A 82 -16.88 -10.13 5.33
N SER A 83 -15.89 -10.37 6.19
CA SER A 83 -14.61 -9.65 6.19
C SER A 83 -13.46 -10.58 6.55
N GLY A 84 -12.29 -10.34 5.93
CA GLY A 84 -11.10 -11.13 6.16
C GLY A 84 -10.31 -11.37 4.86
N ARG A 85 -9.16 -12.00 5.00
CA ARG A 85 -8.19 -12.26 3.92
C ARG A 85 -8.31 -13.68 3.34
N GLY A 86 -9.48 -14.26 3.43
CA GLY A 86 -9.75 -15.64 3.05
C GLY A 86 -9.87 -16.58 4.26
N ALA A 87 -10.51 -17.73 4.06
CA ALA A 87 -10.89 -18.65 5.13
C ALA A 87 -9.68 -19.20 5.90
N VAL A 88 -8.61 -19.57 5.21
CA VAL A 88 -7.42 -20.17 5.83
C VAL A 88 -6.74 -19.21 6.79
N GLN A 89 -6.38 -18.01 6.33
CA GLN A 89 -5.70 -17.02 7.17
C GLN A 89 -6.58 -16.52 8.31
N THR A 90 -7.87 -16.40 8.09
CA THR A 90 -8.82 -16.03 9.16
C THR A 90 -8.93 -17.16 10.20
N ARG A 91 -8.89 -18.42 9.79
CA ARG A 91 -8.88 -19.58 10.67
C ARG A 91 -7.62 -19.63 11.53
N GLU A 92 -6.46 -19.40 10.96
CA GLU A 92 -5.18 -19.30 11.69
C GLU A 92 -5.24 -18.21 12.78
N ARG A 93 -5.72 -17.02 12.42
CA ARG A 93 -5.86 -15.90 13.36
C ARG A 93 -6.88 -16.19 14.45
N LEU A 94 -8.01 -16.79 14.10
CA LEU A 94 -9.04 -17.17 15.06
C LEU A 94 -8.50 -18.19 16.06
N ALA A 95 -7.83 -19.24 15.60
CA ALA A 95 -7.21 -20.25 16.45
C ALA A 95 -6.17 -19.65 17.41
N TYR A 96 -5.30 -18.78 16.88
CA TYR A 96 -4.30 -18.05 17.67
C TYR A 96 -4.97 -17.21 18.79
N MET A 97 -5.98 -16.42 18.43
CA MET A 97 -6.68 -15.53 19.38
C MET A 97 -7.47 -16.30 20.46
N LEU A 98 -8.00 -17.48 20.11
CA LEU A 98 -8.73 -18.34 21.04
C LEU A 98 -7.80 -19.23 21.88
N GLY A 99 -6.52 -19.34 21.52
CA GLY A 99 -5.57 -20.24 22.17
C GLY A 99 -5.92 -21.71 21.97
N VAL A 100 -6.44 -22.08 20.78
CA VAL A 100 -6.85 -23.45 20.46
C VAL A 100 -6.17 -23.94 19.16
N PRO A 101 -6.09 -25.28 18.96
CA PRO A 101 -5.63 -25.83 17.68
C PRO A 101 -6.49 -25.40 16.50
N MET A 102 -5.88 -25.31 15.30
CA MET A 102 -6.60 -24.90 14.07
C MET A 102 -7.77 -25.82 13.71
N GLU A 103 -7.66 -27.11 13.99
CA GLU A 103 -8.71 -28.11 13.78
C GLU A 103 -9.99 -27.80 14.57
N ASN A 104 -9.87 -27.12 15.70
CA ASN A 104 -11.00 -26.67 16.52
C ASN A 104 -11.64 -25.37 16.01
N CYS A 105 -11.20 -24.87 14.86
CA CYS A 105 -11.76 -23.69 14.21
C CYS A 105 -12.24 -24.01 12.80
N HIS A 106 -13.45 -23.55 12.47
CA HIS A 106 -14.02 -23.62 11.14
C HIS A 106 -14.47 -22.24 10.68
N VAL A 107 -13.95 -21.77 9.54
CA VAL A 107 -14.27 -20.44 9.00
C VAL A 107 -14.93 -20.59 7.63
N VAL A 108 -16.08 -19.96 7.50
CA VAL A 108 -16.89 -19.97 6.29
C VAL A 108 -17.06 -18.55 5.77
N PHE A 109 -16.64 -18.31 4.53
CA PHE A 109 -17.00 -17.13 3.78
C PHE A 109 -17.99 -17.52 2.68
N GLY A 110 -19.03 -16.70 2.52
CA GLY A 110 -19.88 -16.71 1.35
C GLY A 110 -19.42 -15.63 0.36
N ASP A 111 -20.33 -15.22 -0.52
CA ASP A 111 -20.13 -14.04 -1.35
C ASP A 111 -20.05 -12.79 -0.47
N MET A 112 -19.10 -11.93 -0.78
CA MET A 112 -18.86 -10.70 -0.02
C MET A 112 -19.28 -9.47 -0.82
N GLY A 113 -20.07 -8.59 -0.21
CA GLY A 113 -20.53 -7.33 -0.79
C GLY A 113 -19.51 -6.21 -0.80
N GLY A 114 -18.22 -6.57 -0.96
CA GLY A 114 -17.07 -5.70 -1.12
C GLY A 114 -16.03 -5.83 -0.02
N ASN A 115 -14.77 -5.78 -0.43
CA ASN A 115 -13.61 -5.85 0.47
C ASN A 115 -12.64 -4.68 0.22
N PHE A 116 -12.28 -4.42 -1.02
CA PHE A 116 -11.36 -3.38 -1.51
C PHE A 116 -9.98 -3.32 -0.83
N GLY A 117 -9.64 -4.33 -0.03
CA GLY A 117 -8.41 -4.42 0.75
C GLY A 117 -8.55 -3.88 2.19
N THR A 118 -9.36 -2.89 2.45
CA THR A 118 -9.55 -2.32 3.80
C THR A 118 -10.15 -3.31 4.79
N ARG A 119 -10.82 -4.34 4.30
CA ARG A 119 -11.40 -5.43 5.10
C ARG A 119 -10.57 -6.70 5.11
N ASN A 120 -9.33 -6.66 4.65
CA ASN A 120 -8.42 -7.80 4.71
C ASN A 120 -7.90 -8.11 6.13
N ALA A 121 -8.12 -7.22 7.09
CA ALA A 121 -7.69 -7.42 8.46
C ALA A 121 -8.61 -8.38 9.22
N PHE A 122 -8.09 -8.91 10.33
CA PHE A 122 -8.87 -9.68 11.30
C PHE A 122 -9.48 -8.70 12.31
N PHE A 123 -10.77 -8.45 12.17
CA PHE A 123 -11.50 -7.52 13.03
C PHE A 123 -11.99 -8.18 14.32
N PRO A 124 -12.21 -7.40 15.40
CA PRO A 124 -12.60 -7.94 16.71
C PRO A 124 -13.84 -8.84 16.71
N GLU A 125 -14.84 -8.54 15.89
CA GLU A 125 -16.06 -9.34 15.79
C GLU A 125 -15.80 -10.77 15.30
N ALA A 126 -14.75 -10.98 14.48
CA ALA A 126 -14.38 -12.31 14.01
C ALA A 126 -13.92 -13.24 15.16
N PHE A 127 -13.37 -12.66 16.21
CA PHE A 127 -12.99 -13.38 17.42
C PHE A 127 -14.13 -13.41 18.45
N LEU A 128 -14.75 -12.25 18.72
CA LEU A 128 -15.70 -12.09 19.80
C LEU A 128 -16.97 -12.91 19.60
N MET A 129 -17.46 -13.06 18.37
CA MET A 129 -18.71 -13.77 18.13
C MET A 129 -18.60 -15.27 18.41
N PRO A 130 -17.60 -16.02 17.92
CA PRO A 130 -17.40 -17.41 18.28
C PRO A 130 -17.12 -17.61 19.79
N TRP A 131 -16.31 -16.75 20.37
CA TRP A 131 -16.01 -16.77 21.81
C TRP A 131 -17.28 -16.60 22.66
N ALA A 132 -18.11 -15.60 22.37
CA ALA A 132 -19.36 -15.36 23.05
C ALA A 132 -20.35 -16.51 22.84
N ALA A 133 -20.40 -17.11 21.65
CA ALA A 133 -21.26 -18.24 21.36
C ALA A 133 -20.96 -19.46 22.25
N LYS A 134 -19.69 -19.72 22.56
CA LYS A 134 -19.28 -20.77 23.51
C LYS A 134 -19.82 -20.50 24.92
N ILE A 135 -19.68 -19.26 25.40
CA ILE A 135 -20.11 -18.87 26.76
C ILE A 135 -21.64 -18.96 26.90
N ILE A 136 -22.35 -18.36 25.92
CA ILE A 136 -23.82 -18.26 25.96
C ILE A 136 -24.49 -19.58 25.61
N GLY A 137 -23.80 -20.48 24.89
CA GLY A 137 -24.34 -21.75 24.41
C GLY A 137 -25.35 -21.61 23.25
N ARG A 138 -25.33 -20.49 22.54
CA ARG A 138 -26.20 -20.17 21.40
C ARG A 138 -25.40 -19.45 20.32
N PRO A 139 -25.83 -19.49 19.03
CA PRO A 139 -25.26 -18.64 17.99
C PRO A 139 -25.35 -17.17 18.37
N VAL A 140 -24.26 -16.43 18.10
CA VAL A 140 -24.17 -14.97 18.30
C VAL A 140 -23.91 -14.30 16.97
N LYS A 141 -24.71 -13.30 16.62
CA LYS A 141 -24.60 -12.52 15.39
C LYS A 141 -24.34 -11.07 15.72
N TRP A 142 -23.46 -10.45 14.96
CA TRP A 142 -23.21 -9.03 14.98
C TRP A 142 -23.19 -8.48 13.53
N ILE A 143 -23.73 -7.28 13.37
CA ILE A 143 -23.70 -6.52 12.10
C ILE A 143 -23.39 -5.09 12.48
N SER A 144 -22.40 -4.49 11.83
CA SER A 144 -22.10 -3.08 12.05
C SER A 144 -23.16 -2.18 11.42
N SER A 145 -23.42 -1.05 12.04
CA SER A 145 -24.13 0.04 11.36
C SER A 145 -23.26 0.63 10.24
N ARG A 146 -23.85 1.41 9.34
CA ARG A 146 -23.09 2.14 8.34
C ARG A 146 -22.15 3.16 8.98
N SER A 147 -22.59 3.83 10.03
CA SER A 147 -21.79 4.78 10.80
C SER A 147 -20.58 4.09 11.45
N ASP A 148 -20.76 2.89 12.02
CA ASP A 148 -19.65 2.12 12.57
C ASP A 148 -18.64 1.71 11.49
N CYS A 149 -19.10 1.37 10.28
CA CYS A 149 -18.19 1.09 9.17
C CYS A 149 -17.30 2.30 8.84
N PHE A 150 -17.89 3.51 8.79
CA PHE A 150 -17.08 4.72 8.51
C PHE A 150 -16.08 5.05 9.61
N SER A 151 -16.42 4.79 10.87
CA SER A 151 -15.56 5.11 12.01
C SER A 151 -14.55 4.03 12.38
N SER A 152 -14.79 2.77 12.00
CA SER A 152 -13.98 1.63 12.46
C SER A 152 -13.45 0.68 11.38
N ASP A 153 -13.88 0.80 10.12
CA ASP A 153 -13.19 0.13 9.01
C ASP A 153 -11.80 0.75 8.85
N TYR A 154 -10.82 -0.06 8.48
CA TYR A 154 -9.52 0.47 8.12
C TYR A 154 -9.65 1.35 6.88
N GLN A 155 -8.88 2.41 6.86
CA GLN A 155 -8.86 3.38 5.78
C GLN A 155 -7.64 3.18 4.88
N GLY A 156 -7.59 3.83 3.75
CA GLY A 156 -6.47 3.75 2.83
C GLY A 156 -5.88 5.11 2.51
N ARG A 157 -4.76 5.11 1.78
CA ARG A 157 -4.03 6.31 1.36
C ARG A 157 -3.48 7.09 2.56
N ASP A 158 -3.68 8.42 2.59
CA ASP A 158 -3.16 9.35 3.59
C ASP A 158 -1.63 9.42 3.56
N LEU A 159 -1.13 9.87 2.42
CA LEU A 159 0.28 9.95 2.11
C LEU A 159 0.66 11.38 1.72
N ALA A 160 1.49 12.03 2.49
CA ALA A 160 2.15 13.25 2.07
C ALA A 160 3.43 12.89 1.29
N VAL A 161 3.68 13.58 0.19
CA VAL A 161 4.79 13.32 -0.72
C VAL A 161 5.47 14.63 -1.09
N GLU A 162 6.78 14.65 -0.99
CA GLU A 162 7.66 15.64 -1.59
C GLU A 162 8.57 14.90 -2.57
N ALA A 163 8.58 15.32 -3.84
CA ALA A 163 9.36 14.64 -4.88
C ALA A 163 9.97 15.64 -5.86
N GLU A 164 11.13 15.30 -6.39
CA GLU A 164 11.86 16.10 -7.37
C GLU A 164 12.30 15.20 -8.52
N LEU A 165 12.14 15.71 -9.76
CA LEU A 165 12.59 15.10 -11.00
C LEU A 165 13.67 15.96 -11.65
N ALA A 166 14.81 15.36 -11.91
CA ALA A 166 15.95 15.99 -12.61
C ALA A 166 15.96 15.58 -14.07
N LEU A 167 16.11 16.58 -14.98
CA LEU A 167 16.15 16.39 -16.43
C LEU A 167 17.36 17.12 -17.02
N ASP A 168 17.87 16.61 -18.13
CA ASP A 168 18.81 17.36 -18.99
C ASP A 168 18.09 18.38 -19.88
N ALA A 169 18.85 19.18 -20.63
CA ALA A 169 18.34 20.18 -21.57
C ALA A 169 17.42 19.60 -22.66
N SER A 170 17.53 18.31 -22.94
CA SER A 170 16.72 17.62 -23.96
C SER A 170 15.44 17.00 -23.38
N GLY A 171 15.24 17.05 -22.05
CA GLY A 171 14.13 16.40 -21.35
C GLY A 171 14.39 14.93 -21.04
N LYS A 172 15.63 14.42 -21.10
CA LYS A 172 15.95 13.08 -20.61
C LYS A 172 15.96 13.07 -19.08
N PHE A 173 15.31 12.08 -18.46
CA PHE A 173 15.30 11.92 -17.01
C PHE A 173 16.66 11.44 -16.51
N LEU A 174 17.20 12.15 -15.54
CA LEU A 174 18.50 11.88 -14.94
C LEU A 174 18.35 11.30 -13.54
N GLY A 175 17.42 11.82 -12.75
CA GLY A 175 17.23 11.40 -11.37
C GLY A 175 15.84 11.69 -10.83
N LEU A 176 15.44 10.92 -9.84
CA LEU A 176 14.17 11.08 -9.12
C LEU A 176 14.43 10.87 -7.62
N ARG A 177 14.07 11.83 -6.79
CA ARG A 177 14.21 11.73 -5.32
C ARG A 177 13.03 12.29 -4.57
N GLY A 178 12.86 11.88 -3.31
CA GLY A 178 11.80 12.43 -2.49
C GLY A 178 11.59 11.74 -1.16
N THR A 179 10.54 12.19 -0.48
CA THR A 179 10.10 11.68 0.82
C THR A 179 8.61 11.40 0.81
N ASN A 180 8.23 10.22 1.31
CA ASN A 180 6.85 9.81 1.50
C ASN A 180 6.56 9.70 3.00
N VAL A 181 5.59 10.45 3.50
CA VAL A 181 5.13 10.39 4.89
C VAL A 181 3.74 9.77 4.93
N SER A 182 3.67 8.53 5.42
CA SER A 182 2.43 7.75 5.50
C SER A 182 1.83 7.84 6.90
N ASN A 183 0.58 8.22 6.99
CA ASN A 183 -0.19 8.19 8.22
C ASN A 183 -0.65 6.76 8.53
N LEU A 184 -0.15 6.17 9.62
CA LEU A 184 -0.53 4.81 10.04
C LEU A 184 -1.86 4.77 10.82
N GLY A 185 -2.29 5.90 11.38
CA GLY A 185 -3.32 5.91 12.41
C GLY A 185 -2.81 5.51 13.79
N ALA A 186 -3.70 5.08 14.66
CA ALA A 186 -3.38 4.84 16.07
C ALA A 186 -2.51 3.60 16.33
N TYR A 187 -2.48 2.65 15.42
CA TYR A 187 -1.65 1.44 15.48
C TYR A 187 -1.36 0.90 14.08
N VAL A 188 -0.38 0.00 13.98
CA VAL A 188 0.03 -0.57 12.69
C VAL A 188 -0.96 -1.64 12.24
N ALA A 189 -1.63 -1.40 11.11
CA ALA A 189 -2.31 -2.47 10.39
C ALA A 189 -1.40 -3.08 9.32
N TYR A 190 -0.77 -2.22 8.49
CA TYR A 190 0.12 -2.65 7.41
C TYR A 190 1.14 -1.56 7.05
N PHE A 191 2.40 -1.94 6.85
CA PHE A 191 3.42 -1.09 6.19
C PHE A 191 3.44 -1.27 4.67
N TRP A 192 2.72 -2.25 4.17
CA TRP A 192 2.79 -2.66 2.76
C TRP A 192 2.50 -1.53 1.75
N PRO A 193 1.49 -0.65 1.94
CA PRO A 193 1.24 0.44 0.99
C PRO A 193 2.43 1.38 0.82
N LEU A 194 3.08 1.78 1.92
CA LEU A 194 4.27 2.64 1.88
C LEU A 194 5.43 1.95 1.15
N ARG A 195 5.83 0.74 1.60
CA ARG A 195 6.93 0.00 1.00
C ARG A 195 6.70 -0.30 -0.49
N LYS A 196 5.48 -0.69 -0.84
CA LYS A 196 5.12 -0.98 -2.23
C LYS A 196 5.10 0.28 -3.09
N GLY A 197 4.61 1.40 -2.57
CA GLY A 197 4.68 2.70 -3.24
C GLY A 197 6.12 3.09 -3.56
N LEU A 198 7.01 3.08 -2.56
CA LEU A 198 8.43 3.41 -2.73
C LEU A 198 9.10 2.57 -3.81
N SER A 199 8.85 1.27 -3.84
CA SER A 199 9.44 0.37 -4.84
C SER A 199 8.94 0.62 -6.27
N LEU A 200 7.92 1.45 -6.46
CA LEU A 200 7.28 1.72 -7.74
C LEU A 200 7.33 3.19 -8.16
N MET A 201 8.03 4.05 -7.42
CA MET A 201 8.10 5.49 -7.73
C MET A 201 8.64 5.78 -9.13
N GLN A 202 9.56 4.96 -9.63
CA GLN A 202 10.10 5.07 -10.99
C GLN A 202 9.08 4.65 -12.07
N SER A 203 8.08 3.83 -11.72
CA SER A 203 7.09 3.26 -12.66
C SER A 203 7.75 2.57 -13.86
N ILE A 204 7.36 2.92 -15.08
CA ILE A 204 7.84 2.34 -16.34
C ILE A 204 8.92 3.22 -17.02
N TYR A 205 9.43 4.22 -16.34
CA TYR A 205 10.39 5.15 -16.90
C TYR A 205 11.83 4.72 -16.65
N ASP A 206 12.70 4.99 -17.64
CA ASP A 206 14.14 4.76 -17.59
C ASP A 206 14.82 5.92 -16.85
N ILE A 207 14.83 5.85 -15.52
CA ILE A 207 15.44 6.83 -14.63
C ILE A 207 16.65 6.17 -13.98
N PRO A 208 17.89 6.59 -14.30
CA PRO A 208 19.09 5.88 -13.85
C PRO A 208 19.39 6.03 -12.36
N ALA A 209 19.00 7.14 -11.75
CA ALA A 209 19.25 7.41 -10.33
C ALA A 209 17.94 7.71 -9.59
N VAL A 210 17.63 6.90 -8.57
CA VAL A 210 16.41 7.06 -7.75
C VAL A 210 16.77 6.93 -6.29
N SER A 211 16.17 7.80 -5.45
CA SER A 211 16.32 7.74 -4.00
C SER A 211 15.05 8.27 -3.32
N PHE A 212 14.41 7.44 -2.52
CA PHE A 212 13.26 7.85 -1.71
C PHE A 212 13.39 7.39 -0.28
N GLN A 213 12.99 8.28 0.63
CA GLN A 213 12.77 7.96 2.04
C GLN A 213 11.27 7.76 2.29
N GLY A 214 10.92 6.75 3.07
CA GLY A 214 9.57 6.49 3.54
C GLY A 214 9.48 6.54 5.05
N LEU A 215 8.57 7.34 5.56
CA LEU A 215 8.28 7.49 6.98
C LEU A 215 6.85 7.03 7.25
N ALA A 216 6.68 6.13 8.20
CA ALA A 216 5.38 5.67 8.66
C ALA A 216 5.12 6.22 10.08
N VAL A 217 4.09 7.03 10.23
CA VAL A 217 3.89 7.88 11.41
C VAL A 217 2.57 7.54 12.09
N PHE A 218 2.59 7.38 13.41
CA PHE A 218 1.39 7.23 14.22
C PHE A 218 0.62 8.54 14.38
N THR A 219 -0.70 8.43 14.38
CA THR A 219 -1.63 9.54 14.67
C THR A 219 -2.81 9.02 15.51
N ASN A 220 -3.70 9.92 15.96
CA ASN A 220 -4.93 9.55 16.68
C ASN A 220 -6.11 9.24 15.72
N THR A 221 -5.83 8.85 14.48
CA THR A 221 -6.85 8.52 13.49
C THR A 221 -7.08 7.01 13.37
N PRO A 222 -8.15 6.52 12.73
CA PRO A 222 -8.30 5.11 12.40
C PRO A 222 -7.08 4.60 11.61
N PRO A 223 -6.66 3.32 11.79
CA PRO A 223 -5.51 2.80 11.09
C PRO A 223 -5.68 2.79 9.57
N THR A 224 -4.57 3.04 8.87
CA THR A 224 -4.51 2.82 7.43
C THR A 224 -4.10 1.39 7.11
N ALA A 225 -4.70 0.85 6.07
CA ALA A 225 -4.44 -0.51 5.59
C ALA A 225 -4.27 -0.51 4.07
N VAL A 226 -4.16 -1.70 3.51
CA VAL A 226 -4.19 -1.86 2.05
C VAL A 226 -5.56 -1.40 1.52
N TYR A 227 -5.53 -0.51 0.53
CA TYR A 227 -6.69 -0.16 -0.26
C TYR A 227 -6.33 -0.33 -1.72
N ARG A 228 -7.24 -0.85 -2.50
CA ARG A 228 -7.19 -1.14 -3.95
C ARG A 228 -5.86 -0.72 -4.61
N SER A 229 -5.02 -1.70 -4.97
CA SER A 229 -3.66 -1.56 -5.51
C SER A 229 -2.56 -1.09 -4.53
N ALA A 230 -2.85 -0.77 -3.25
CA ALA A 230 -1.89 -0.65 -2.14
C ALA A 230 -0.54 0.04 -2.50
N GLY A 231 -0.53 1.36 -2.55
CA GLY A 231 0.67 2.18 -2.81
C GLY A 231 0.98 2.43 -4.29
N ARG A 232 0.46 1.60 -5.21
CA ARG A 232 0.69 1.80 -6.66
C ARG A 232 0.05 3.07 -7.20
N PRO A 233 -1.24 3.36 -6.92
CA PRO A 233 -1.87 4.58 -7.42
C PRO A 233 -1.18 5.84 -6.95
N GLU A 234 -0.69 5.85 -5.70
CA GLU A 234 0.02 6.97 -5.13
C GLU A 234 1.34 7.21 -5.86
N ALA A 235 2.13 6.16 -6.07
CA ALA A 235 3.40 6.24 -6.79
C ALA A 235 3.22 6.69 -8.24
N ILE A 236 2.25 6.10 -8.94
CA ILE A 236 1.94 6.46 -10.33
C ILE A 236 1.47 7.92 -10.43
N TYR A 237 0.60 8.35 -9.50
CA TYR A 237 0.14 9.74 -9.46
C TYR A 237 1.30 10.72 -9.31
N VAL A 238 2.26 10.45 -8.44
CA VAL A 238 3.40 11.34 -8.19
C VAL A 238 4.28 11.47 -9.43
N ILE A 239 4.71 10.37 -10.02
CA ILE A 239 5.60 10.41 -11.18
C ILE A 239 4.91 11.04 -12.42
N GLU A 240 3.63 10.71 -12.66
CA GLU A 240 2.90 11.27 -13.79
C GLU A 240 2.64 12.77 -13.63
N ARG A 241 2.39 13.25 -12.41
CA ARG A 241 2.27 14.69 -12.12
C ARG A 241 3.60 15.41 -12.25
N LEU A 242 4.71 14.84 -11.81
CA LEU A 242 6.05 15.40 -12.02
C LEU A 242 6.36 15.54 -13.51
N ILE A 243 6.01 14.55 -14.33
CA ILE A 243 6.21 14.60 -15.78
C ILE A 243 5.36 15.70 -16.43
N ASP A 244 4.09 15.83 -16.03
CA ASP A 244 3.23 16.91 -16.51
C ASP A 244 3.77 18.29 -16.14
N LEU A 245 4.21 18.47 -14.88
CA LEU A 245 4.82 19.71 -14.42
C LEU A 245 6.13 20.00 -15.15
N ALA A 246 6.95 18.99 -15.43
CA ALA A 246 8.17 19.14 -16.19
C ALA A 246 7.88 19.58 -17.63
N ALA A 247 6.86 19.00 -18.27
CA ALA A 247 6.45 19.42 -19.60
C ALA A 247 6.00 20.89 -19.61
N ASP A 248 5.14 21.28 -18.67
CA ASP A 248 4.60 22.64 -18.58
C ASP A 248 5.68 23.69 -18.23
N GLN A 249 6.55 23.41 -17.26
CA GLN A 249 7.55 24.37 -16.77
C GLN A 249 8.75 24.50 -17.71
N CYS A 250 9.12 23.42 -18.41
CA CYS A 250 10.30 23.38 -19.26
C CYS A 250 9.98 23.47 -20.76
N GLY A 251 8.70 23.56 -21.13
CA GLY A 251 8.28 23.73 -22.53
C GLY A 251 8.35 22.46 -23.37
N PHE A 252 8.27 21.28 -22.79
CA PHE A 252 8.21 20.02 -23.51
C PHE A 252 6.76 19.60 -23.83
N ASP A 253 6.60 18.87 -24.96
CA ASP A 253 5.34 18.15 -25.20
C ASP A 253 5.19 17.00 -24.23
N ARG A 254 4.01 16.86 -23.60
CA ARG A 254 3.75 15.87 -22.56
C ARG A 254 3.86 14.43 -23.06
N VAL A 255 3.49 14.17 -24.31
CA VAL A 255 3.51 12.83 -24.91
C VAL A 255 4.93 12.47 -25.32
N GLU A 256 5.64 13.39 -25.97
CA GLU A 256 7.01 13.17 -26.41
C GLU A 256 7.99 13.05 -25.23
N LEU A 257 7.77 13.81 -24.14
CA LEU A 257 8.55 13.68 -22.92
C LEU A 257 8.44 12.26 -22.34
N ARG A 258 7.23 11.69 -22.32
CA ARG A 258 6.99 10.29 -21.90
C ARG A 258 7.63 9.30 -22.85
N ARG A 259 7.42 9.43 -24.16
CA ARG A 259 7.99 8.54 -25.18
C ARG A 259 9.51 8.46 -25.10
N LYS A 260 10.16 9.60 -24.89
CA LYS A 260 11.62 9.70 -24.74
C LYS A 260 12.14 8.90 -23.55
N ASN A 261 11.36 8.81 -22.46
CA ASN A 261 11.80 8.29 -21.17
C ASN A 261 11.20 6.95 -20.79
N ILE A 262 10.24 6.39 -21.54
CA ILE A 262 9.73 5.03 -21.30
C ILE A 262 10.86 4.01 -21.56
N ILE A 263 10.93 3.00 -20.71
CA ILE A 263 11.82 1.83 -20.88
C ILE A 263 11.43 1.13 -22.19
N PRO A 264 12.31 1.07 -23.19
CA PRO A 264 11.99 0.42 -24.45
C PRO A 264 11.85 -1.10 -24.27
N ALA A 265 10.92 -1.72 -25.01
CA ALA A 265 10.67 -3.16 -24.93
C ALA A 265 11.92 -4.03 -25.17
N THR A 266 12.90 -3.50 -25.91
CA THR A 266 14.19 -4.16 -26.20
C THR A 266 15.09 -4.28 -24.97
N LYS A 267 14.85 -3.47 -23.92
CA LYS A 267 15.60 -3.54 -22.64
C LYS A 267 14.98 -4.53 -21.64
N LEU A 268 13.83 -5.10 -21.93
CA LEU A 268 13.18 -6.04 -21.01
C LEU A 268 13.82 -7.45 -21.08
N PRO A 269 14.01 -8.14 -19.95
CA PRO A 269 13.70 -7.71 -18.58
C PRO A 269 14.60 -6.57 -18.10
N PHE A 270 14.02 -5.56 -17.42
CA PHE A 270 14.72 -4.37 -16.94
C PHE A 270 14.65 -4.29 -15.42
N THR A 271 15.80 -4.11 -14.78
CA THR A 271 15.84 -3.86 -13.33
C THR A 271 15.95 -2.36 -13.07
N THR A 272 14.96 -1.83 -12.35
CA THR A 272 14.89 -0.41 -11.99
C THR A 272 15.98 -0.03 -10.99
N ALA A 273 16.27 1.27 -10.84
CA ALA A 273 17.22 1.79 -9.87
C ALA A 273 16.88 1.44 -8.39
N VAL A 274 15.63 1.07 -8.12
CA VAL A 274 15.17 0.60 -6.79
C VAL A 274 15.11 -0.93 -6.68
N GLY A 275 15.70 -1.66 -7.62
CA GLY A 275 15.84 -3.12 -7.56
C GLY A 275 14.61 -3.93 -7.98
N VAL A 276 13.60 -3.30 -8.59
CA VAL A 276 12.41 -4.01 -9.09
C VAL A 276 12.65 -4.44 -10.54
N THR A 277 12.49 -5.73 -10.82
CA THR A 277 12.61 -6.24 -12.18
C THR A 277 11.25 -6.18 -12.89
N LEU A 278 11.23 -5.48 -14.01
CA LEU A 278 10.12 -5.44 -14.96
C LEU A 278 10.36 -6.56 -15.97
N ALA A 279 9.57 -7.62 -15.88
CA ALA A 279 9.64 -8.74 -16.83
C ALA A 279 8.90 -8.36 -18.12
N GLY A 280 9.46 -8.75 -19.26
CA GLY A 280 8.73 -8.76 -20.53
C GLY A 280 7.56 -9.75 -20.44
N GLN A 281 6.47 -9.50 -21.15
CA GLN A 281 5.37 -10.46 -21.23
C GLN A 281 5.87 -11.80 -21.78
N PRO A 282 5.43 -12.94 -21.22
CA PRO A 282 5.45 -14.18 -21.98
C PRO A 282 4.68 -13.91 -23.29
N LYS A 283 5.33 -14.19 -24.43
CA LYS A 283 4.69 -14.04 -25.74
C LYS A 283 3.43 -14.91 -25.77
N PHE A 284 2.27 -14.33 -25.46
CA PHE A 284 1.02 -14.89 -25.97
C PHE A 284 1.13 -14.86 -27.48
N ARG A 285 1.01 -16.01 -28.13
CA ARG A 285 0.94 -16.06 -29.58
C ARG A 285 -0.25 -15.21 -29.99
N SER A 286 0.03 -14.01 -30.49
CA SER A 286 -0.97 -13.23 -31.20
C SER A 286 -1.37 -14.01 -32.43
N THR A 287 -2.65 -14.21 -32.64
CA THR A 287 -3.22 -14.61 -33.93
C THR A 287 -2.75 -13.61 -34.98
N PRO A 288 -2.32 -14.06 -36.17
CA PRO A 288 -1.87 -13.13 -37.21
C PRO A 288 -3.02 -12.18 -37.58
N GLY A 289 -2.85 -10.87 -37.37
CA GLY A 289 -3.79 -9.84 -37.79
C GLY A 289 -4.27 -8.84 -36.74
N GLU A 290 -3.92 -8.99 -35.44
CA GLU A 290 -4.28 -8.01 -34.44
C GLU A 290 -3.13 -6.99 -34.18
N PRO A 291 -3.45 -5.69 -34.08
CA PRO A 291 -2.44 -4.67 -33.71
C PRO A 291 -1.97 -4.93 -32.27
N SER A 292 -0.67 -4.88 -32.06
CA SER A 292 -0.01 -5.10 -30.76
C SER A 292 -0.57 -4.19 -29.67
N SER A 293 -1.47 -4.73 -28.86
CA SER A 293 -2.07 -4.06 -27.71
C SER A 293 -1.15 -4.10 -26.50
N ILE A 294 -0.92 -2.93 -25.94
CA ILE A 294 -0.56 -2.56 -24.58
C ILE A 294 0.01 -3.67 -23.68
N ALA A 295 1.32 -3.60 -23.42
CA ALA A 295 2.01 -4.45 -22.46
C ALA A 295 1.51 -4.20 -21.03
N VAL A 296 0.78 -5.13 -20.46
CA VAL A 296 0.50 -5.17 -19.01
C VAL A 296 1.70 -5.80 -18.33
N CYS A 297 2.49 -4.99 -17.62
CA CYS A 297 3.62 -5.48 -16.84
C CYS A 297 3.14 -6.31 -15.65
N ALA A 298 3.45 -7.60 -15.63
CA ALA A 298 3.34 -8.43 -14.44
C ALA A 298 4.57 -8.20 -13.54
N PHE A 299 4.34 -7.69 -12.34
CA PHE A 299 5.39 -7.46 -11.35
C PHE A 299 5.64 -8.73 -10.53
N SER A 300 6.81 -9.32 -10.66
CA SER A 300 7.32 -10.27 -9.66
C SER A 300 8.30 -9.53 -8.76
N ALA A 301 7.95 -9.36 -7.50
CA ALA A 301 8.84 -8.81 -6.48
C ALA A 301 9.70 -9.96 -5.93
N SER A 302 10.89 -10.15 -6.47
CA SER A 302 11.94 -10.90 -5.78
C SER A 302 12.69 -9.95 -4.84
N HIS A 303 12.60 -10.23 -3.54
CA HIS A 303 13.41 -9.76 -2.42
C HIS A 303 14.17 -8.43 -2.59
N CYS A 304 13.65 -7.36 -2.03
CA CYS A 304 14.45 -6.20 -1.66
C CYS A 304 15.40 -6.62 -0.53
N GLY A 305 16.71 -6.68 -0.80
CA GLY A 305 17.74 -7.16 0.12
C GLY A 305 18.06 -6.24 1.32
N CYS A 306 17.21 -5.27 1.64
CA CYS A 306 17.45 -4.26 2.66
C CYS A 306 16.63 -4.42 3.95
N CYS A 307 15.91 -5.53 4.12
CA CYS A 307 15.21 -5.79 5.39
C CYS A 307 15.44 -7.22 5.86
N PRO A 308 16.01 -7.45 7.07
CA PRO A 308 15.96 -8.77 7.68
C PRO A 308 14.52 -9.17 7.95
N ASN A 309 14.23 -10.45 7.68
CA ASN A 309 12.97 -11.09 8.03
C ASN A 309 12.71 -10.95 9.54
N ASN A 310 11.62 -10.33 9.92
CA ASN A 310 10.89 -10.54 11.17
C ASN A 310 9.39 -10.39 10.89
#